data_d0bc3ec864fe4511ad55bc5c9b9e2379
#
_entry.id   d0bc3ec864fe4511ad55bc5c9b9e2379
#
_cell.length_a   1.000
_cell.length_b   1.000
_cell.length_c   1.000
_cell.angle_alpha   90.00
_cell.angle_beta   90.00
_cell.angle_gamma   90.00
#
_symmetry.space_group_name_H-M   'P 1'
#
loop_
_entity.id
_entity.type
_entity.pdbx_description
1 polymer ?
#
loop_
_entity_poly.entity_id
_entity_poly.type
_entity_poly.pdbx_seq_one_letter_code
_entity_poly.pdbx_strand_id
1 'polypeptide(L)'
;MFTTKLKADNMKQFKLGFGPMSKEIIEILARHTKENNYPLMIIASRNQVDYVTGYVCTSAELAEQIKPHKNSNLLLCRDHCGPYFSDLDRGLTIEDAMDRCMKTISADVAAGFDLIHIDVSRIKDNQLYHAKSLIEYALNLNPDIMLEFGSEDNTGIDINSSLARIDIQLEFLIPYKNNVIFFVSQTGSLTKNDQAGSFDVQRNKEIGDQIRAAGFLFKEHNADYFTAEDIHQRIEAGVDSLNIAPQLGVMQTNLLKEFAPKDLWATFSDLVYSQNYWQRWVPEGVTDRDIAVNVSGHYLFSSQTYQDIIASI
;
A
#
# COMPACT_ATOMS: atom_id res chain seq x y z
N MET A 1 22.80 3.22 -18.08
CA MET A 1 22.73 2.44 -16.83
C MET A 1 22.81 3.41 -15.67
N PHE A 2 21.70 3.74 -15.04
CA PHE A 2 21.69 4.59 -13.84
C PHE A 2 22.30 3.79 -12.69
N THR A 3 23.26 4.35 -11.98
CA THR A 3 23.81 3.70 -10.78
C THR A 3 22.74 3.62 -9.70
N THR A 4 22.80 2.65 -8.81
CA THR A 4 21.86 2.45 -7.67
C THR A 4 21.66 3.74 -6.86
N LYS A 5 22.75 4.48 -6.66
CA LYS A 5 22.72 5.76 -5.95
C LYS A 5 21.83 6.79 -6.64
N LEU A 6 21.89 6.88 -7.99
CA LEU A 6 21.02 7.79 -8.76
C LEU A 6 19.55 7.37 -8.69
N LYS A 7 19.24 6.07 -8.68
CA LYS A 7 17.87 5.57 -8.48
C LYS A 7 17.34 5.98 -7.10
N ALA A 8 18.08 5.70 -6.02
CA ALA A 8 17.69 6.05 -4.66
C ALA A 8 17.53 7.57 -4.46
N ASP A 9 18.47 8.39 -4.97
CA ASP A 9 18.38 9.84 -4.86
C ASP A 9 17.15 10.40 -5.57
N ASN A 10 16.80 9.87 -6.75
CA ASN A 10 15.57 10.24 -7.45
C ASN A 10 14.31 9.82 -6.69
N MET A 11 14.35 8.71 -5.95
CA MET A 11 13.20 8.22 -5.19
C MET A 11 12.93 9.02 -3.92
N LYS A 12 13.88 9.76 -3.37
CA LYS A 12 13.71 10.61 -2.17
C LYS A 12 12.66 11.71 -2.33
N GLN A 13 12.31 12.10 -3.55
CA GLN A 13 11.25 13.07 -3.80
C GLN A 13 9.84 12.49 -3.59
N PHE A 14 9.67 11.16 -3.68
CA PHE A 14 8.40 10.48 -3.53
C PHE A 14 8.10 10.23 -2.05
N LYS A 15 7.64 11.25 -1.35
CA LYS A 15 7.37 11.21 0.10
C LYS A 15 6.08 10.49 0.46
N LEU A 16 5.10 10.48 -0.44
CA LEU A 16 3.77 9.96 -0.17
C LEU A 16 3.33 8.95 -1.25
N GLY A 17 2.80 7.84 -0.77
CA GLY A 17 2.08 6.86 -1.57
C GLY A 17 0.61 6.82 -1.16
N PHE A 18 -0.29 6.76 -2.15
CA PHE A 18 -1.73 6.76 -1.91
C PHE A 18 -2.39 5.52 -2.49
N GLY A 19 -3.22 4.85 -1.68
CA GLY A 19 -3.99 3.69 -2.12
C GLY A 19 -5.08 4.05 -3.13
N PRO A 20 -5.22 3.32 -4.24
CA PRO A 20 -6.27 3.53 -5.23
C PRO A 20 -7.60 2.97 -4.70
N MET A 21 -8.29 3.74 -3.85
CA MET A 21 -9.51 3.28 -3.17
C MET A 21 -10.74 3.27 -4.09
N SER A 22 -10.70 4.03 -5.20
CA SER A 22 -11.73 4.09 -6.24
C SER A 22 -11.14 4.59 -7.56
N LYS A 23 -11.91 4.46 -8.65
CA LYS A 23 -11.52 5.03 -9.96
C LYS A 23 -11.43 6.55 -9.92
N GLU A 24 -12.30 7.21 -9.17
CA GLU A 24 -12.30 8.67 -9.00
C GLU A 24 -11.05 9.14 -8.25
N ILE A 25 -10.65 8.44 -7.18
CA ILE A 25 -9.42 8.74 -6.43
C ILE A 25 -8.19 8.55 -7.32
N ILE A 26 -8.12 7.48 -8.13
CA ILE A 26 -7.04 7.27 -9.10
C ILE A 26 -6.91 8.46 -10.05
N GLU A 27 -8.02 8.90 -10.62
CA GLU A 27 -8.06 10.04 -11.56
C GLU A 27 -7.59 11.34 -10.88
N ILE A 28 -8.09 11.62 -9.67
CA ILE A 28 -7.72 12.82 -8.90
C ILE A 28 -6.21 12.82 -8.60
N LEU A 29 -5.66 11.71 -8.11
CA LEU A 29 -4.24 11.60 -7.79
C LEU A 29 -3.37 11.79 -9.02
N ALA A 30 -3.69 11.11 -10.11
CA ALA A 30 -2.92 11.17 -11.36
C ALA A 30 -2.96 12.58 -11.98
N ARG A 31 -4.13 13.23 -11.99
CA ARG A 31 -4.31 14.61 -12.44
C ARG A 31 -3.56 15.59 -11.56
N HIS A 32 -3.67 15.48 -10.23
CA HIS A 32 -2.98 16.35 -9.28
C HIS A 32 -1.46 16.34 -9.50
N THR A 33 -0.88 15.16 -9.69
CA THR A 33 0.55 15.00 -10.00
C THR A 33 0.97 15.79 -11.23
N LYS A 34 0.17 15.72 -12.29
CA LYS A 34 0.45 16.40 -13.56
C LYS A 34 0.28 17.92 -13.46
N GLU A 35 -0.82 18.38 -12.85
CA GLU A 35 -1.16 19.79 -12.77
C GLU A 35 -0.26 20.57 -11.80
N ASN A 36 0.15 19.93 -10.71
CA ASN A 36 0.94 20.58 -9.64
C ASN A 36 2.42 20.20 -9.67
N ASN A 37 2.84 19.34 -10.60
CA ASN A 37 4.21 18.82 -10.68
C ASN A 37 4.68 18.20 -9.35
N TYR A 38 3.77 17.51 -8.62
CA TYR A 38 4.01 16.96 -7.30
C TYR A 38 4.32 15.47 -7.38
N PRO A 39 5.48 15.01 -6.90
CA PRO A 39 5.84 13.60 -6.93
C PRO A 39 4.99 12.77 -5.95
N LEU A 40 4.31 11.75 -6.43
CA LEU A 40 3.59 10.79 -5.62
C LEU A 40 3.60 9.38 -6.21
N MET A 41 3.27 8.40 -5.38
CA MET A 41 3.08 7.01 -5.76
C MET A 41 1.60 6.63 -5.66
N ILE A 42 1.08 5.87 -6.62
CA ILE A 42 -0.16 5.12 -6.46
C ILE A 42 0.25 3.71 -6.00
N ILE A 43 -0.13 3.35 -4.77
CA ILE A 43 0.28 2.10 -4.12
C ILE A 43 -0.91 1.14 -4.04
N ALA A 44 -0.94 0.13 -4.92
CA ALA A 44 -2.06 -0.77 -5.09
C ALA A 44 -1.83 -2.12 -4.41
N SER A 45 -2.60 -2.45 -3.36
CA SER A 45 -2.60 -3.79 -2.78
C SER A 45 -3.30 -4.81 -3.67
N ARG A 46 -3.02 -6.10 -3.46
CA ARG A 46 -3.64 -7.19 -4.23
C ARG A 46 -5.17 -7.30 -4.04
N ASN A 47 -5.71 -6.76 -2.94
CA ASN A 47 -7.17 -6.66 -2.77
C ASN A 47 -7.78 -5.51 -3.57
N GLN A 48 -7.07 -4.40 -3.72
CA GLN A 48 -7.53 -3.23 -4.49
C GLN A 48 -7.45 -3.49 -5.99
N VAL A 49 -6.31 -4.00 -6.45
CA VAL A 49 -5.99 -4.19 -7.86
C VAL A 49 -5.23 -5.50 -8.03
N ASP A 50 -5.67 -6.40 -8.89
CA ASP A 50 -4.96 -7.66 -9.14
C ASP A 50 -5.06 -8.05 -10.63
N TYR A 51 -4.39 -9.14 -11.04
CA TYR A 51 -4.37 -9.63 -12.42
C TYR A 51 -5.75 -10.12 -12.89
N VAL A 52 -6.58 -10.64 -12.00
CA VAL A 52 -7.95 -11.09 -12.32
C VAL A 52 -8.93 -9.96 -12.07
N THR A 53 -8.99 -9.50 -10.84
CA THR A 53 -9.81 -8.39 -10.38
C THR A 53 -9.42 -8.02 -8.95
N GLY A 54 -9.50 -6.72 -8.63
CA GLY A 54 -9.56 -6.23 -7.26
C GLY A 54 -10.93 -5.61 -6.99
N TYR A 55 -11.17 -5.11 -5.79
CA TYR A 55 -12.42 -4.39 -5.53
C TYR A 55 -12.48 -3.05 -6.25
N VAL A 56 -11.36 -2.55 -6.79
CA VAL A 56 -11.30 -1.34 -7.62
C VAL A 56 -11.22 -1.68 -9.11
N CYS A 57 -10.18 -2.41 -9.53
CA CYS A 57 -9.96 -2.75 -10.95
C CYS A 57 -8.85 -3.81 -11.11
N THR A 58 -8.50 -4.13 -12.37
CA THR A 58 -7.33 -4.92 -12.71
C THR A 58 -6.07 -4.06 -12.86
N SER A 59 -4.86 -4.69 -12.82
CA SER A 59 -3.59 -4.00 -13.07
C SER A 59 -3.56 -3.29 -14.42
N ALA A 60 -4.13 -3.91 -15.46
CA ALA A 60 -4.20 -3.33 -16.79
C ALA A 60 -5.15 -2.11 -16.85
N GLU A 61 -6.33 -2.19 -16.20
CA GLU A 61 -7.27 -1.07 -16.13
C GLU A 61 -6.70 0.12 -15.37
N LEU A 62 -5.99 -0.12 -14.26
CA LEU A 62 -5.30 0.95 -13.53
C LEU A 62 -4.27 1.66 -14.41
N ALA A 63 -3.44 0.90 -15.12
CA ALA A 63 -2.43 1.46 -16.01
C ALA A 63 -3.05 2.29 -17.15
N GLU A 64 -4.11 1.80 -17.78
CA GLU A 64 -4.82 2.54 -18.83
C GLU A 64 -5.48 3.82 -18.28
N GLN A 65 -6.05 3.78 -17.08
CA GLN A 65 -6.67 4.95 -16.45
C GLN A 65 -5.67 6.07 -16.18
N ILE A 66 -4.48 5.74 -15.67
CA ILE A 66 -3.46 6.79 -15.37
C ILE A 66 -2.69 7.27 -16.60
N LYS A 67 -2.75 6.55 -17.71
CA LYS A 67 -1.96 6.80 -18.93
C LYS A 67 -2.02 8.25 -19.44
N PRO A 68 -3.18 8.95 -19.44
CA PRO A 68 -3.25 10.36 -19.88
C PRO A 68 -2.48 11.32 -18.97
N HIS A 69 -2.20 10.90 -17.74
CA HIS A 69 -1.56 11.72 -16.71
C HIS A 69 -0.14 11.23 -16.37
N LYS A 70 0.29 10.07 -16.92
CA LYS A 70 1.62 9.49 -16.61
C LYS A 70 2.74 10.46 -16.97
N ASN A 71 3.60 10.71 -16.00
CA ASN A 71 4.78 11.56 -16.11
C ASN A 71 5.85 11.07 -15.11
N SER A 72 7.01 11.73 -15.06
CA SER A 72 8.12 11.35 -14.17
C SER A 72 7.83 11.50 -12.67
N ASN A 73 6.76 12.20 -12.30
CA ASN A 73 6.36 12.44 -10.91
C ASN A 73 5.23 11.49 -10.46
N LEU A 74 4.76 10.59 -11.32
CA LEU A 74 3.75 9.60 -10.99
C LEU A 74 4.31 8.19 -11.11
N LEU A 75 4.49 7.51 -9.98
CA LEU A 75 4.88 6.11 -9.95
C LEU A 75 3.68 5.23 -9.66
N LEU A 76 3.64 4.09 -10.34
CA LEU A 76 2.66 3.03 -10.13
C LEU A 76 3.35 1.91 -9.37
N CYS A 77 2.88 1.63 -8.16
CA CYS A 77 3.53 0.73 -7.23
C CYS A 77 2.58 -0.38 -6.79
N ARG A 78 3.10 -1.60 -6.68
CA ARG A 78 2.42 -2.71 -6.02
C ARG A 78 2.72 -2.65 -4.53
N ASP A 79 1.68 -2.64 -3.71
CA ASP A 79 1.75 -2.71 -2.26
C ASP A 79 1.48 -4.14 -1.77
N HIS A 80 2.21 -4.62 -0.77
CA HIS A 80 2.09 -5.95 -0.17
C HIS A 80 1.95 -7.11 -1.18
N CYS A 81 2.91 -7.25 -2.11
CA CYS A 81 2.95 -8.36 -3.04
C CYS A 81 3.57 -9.60 -2.40
N GLY A 82 2.74 -10.39 -1.74
CA GLY A 82 3.13 -11.63 -1.10
C GLY A 82 1.96 -12.60 -0.99
N PRO A 83 2.23 -13.88 -0.70
CA PRO A 83 1.20 -14.86 -0.42
C PRO A 83 0.32 -14.43 0.75
N TYR A 84 -0.99 -14.71 0.65
CA TYR A 84 -2.01 -14.41 1.65
C TYR A 84 -2.33 -12.92 1.88
N PHE A 85 -1.80 -12.02 1.04
CA PHE A 85 -2.19 -10.61 1.02
C PHE A 85 -3.43 -10.32 0.13
N SER A 86 -3.91 -11.31 -0.60
CA SER A 86 -5.23 -11.27 -1.25
C SER A 86 -6.22 -12.14 -0.49
N ASP A 87 -7.46 -11.67 -0.34
CA ASP A 87 -8.55 -12.49 0.20
C ASP A 87 -8.82 -13.75 -0.64
N LEU A 88 -8.43 -13.72 -1.90
CA LEU A 88 -8.51 -14.86 -2.82
C LEU A 88 -7.45 -15.94 -2.55
N ASP A 89 -6.47 -15.66 -1.70
CA ASP A 89 -5.46 -16.65 -1.29
C ASP A 89 -5.90 -17.44 -0.05
N ARG A 90 -7.06 -17.11 0.54
CA ARG A 90 -7.55 -17.74 1.76
C ARG A 90 -7.79 -19.24 1.56
N GLY A 91 -7.11 -20.05 2.38
CA GLY A 91 -7.23 -21.51 2.35
C GLY A 91 -6.40 -22.20 1.26
N LEU A 92 -5.61 -21.46 0.49
CA LEU A 92 -4.68 -22.03 -0.48
C LEU A 92 -3.45 -22.64 0.21
N THR A 93 -2.79 -23.58 -0.49
CA THR A 93 -1.42 -24.01 -0.14
C THR A 93 -0.44 -22.86 -0.37
N ILE A 94 0.76 -22.97 0.19
CA ILE A 94 1.81 -21.95 -0.06
C ILE A 94 2.21 -21.91 -1.53
N GLU A 95 2.26 -23.06 -2.19
CA GLU A 95 2.60 -23.20 -3.62
C GLU A 95 1.57 -22.47 -4.50
N ASP A 96 0.28 -22.68 -4.25
CA ASP A 96 -0.80 -22.03 -4.99
C ASP A 96 -0.83 -20.50 -4.72
N ALA A 97 -0.61 -20.10 -3.47
CA ALA A 97 -0.55 -18.67 -3.12
C ALA A 97 0.67 -17.98 -3.75
N MET A 98 1.82 -18.66 -3.83
CA MET A 98 3.02 -18.18 -4.53
C MET A 98 2.78 -18.05 -6.04
N ASP A 99 2.15 -19.04 -6.68
CA ASP A 99 1.78 -18.98 -8.10
C ASP A 99 0.86 -17.79 -8.41
N ARG A 100 -0.15 -17.55 -7.57
CA ARG A 100 -1.00 -16.37 -7.69
C ARG A 100 -0.23 -15.07 -7.54
N CYS A 101 0.71 -15.01 -6.60
CA CYS A 101 1.57 -13.86 -6.40
C CYS A 101 2.44 -13.58 -7.65
N MET A 102 3.04 -14.62 -8.25
CA MET A 102 3.81 -14.51 -9.49
C MET A 102 2.95 -14.04 -10.66
N LYS A 103 1.69 -14.48 -10.76
CA LYS A 103 0.73 -13.97 -11.76
C LYS A 103 0.44 -12.49 -11.56
N THR A 104 0.28 -12.02 -10.31
CA THR A 104 0.15 -10.59 -10.01
C THR A 104 1.39 -9.83 -10.49
N ILE A 105 2.61 -10.28 -10.13
CA ILE A 105 3.87 -9.66 -10.57
C ILE A 105 3.95 -9.58 -12.09
N SER A 106 3.58 -10.68 -12.80
CA SER A 106 3.58 -10.69 -14.27
C SER A 106 2.63 -9.65 -14.87
N ALA A 107 1.43 -9.54 -14.32
CA ALA A 107 0.44 -8.55 -14.78
C ALA A 107 0.90 -7.12 -14.50
N ASP A 108 1.49 -6.87 -13.35
CA ASP A 108 2.00 -5.56 -12.94
C ASP A 108 3.16 -5.11 -13.85
N VAL A 109 4.13 -6.00 -14.09
CA VAL A 109 5.25 -5.72 -15.00
C VAL A 109 4.73 -5.45 -16.42
N ALA A 110 3.78 -6.25 -16.92
CA ALA A 110 3.18 -6.06 -18.22
C ALA A 110 2.36 -4.74 -18.31
N ALA A 111 1.73 -4.33 -17.21
CA ALA A 111 1.00 -3.07 -17.08
C ALA A 111 1.93 -1.84 -16.88
N GLY A 112 3.23 -2.04 -16.70
CA GLY A 112 4.20 -0.95 -16.54
C GLY A 112 4.26 -0.37 -15.13
N PHE A 113 4.06 -1.20 -14.11
CA PHE A 113 4.35 -0.82 -12.72
C PHE A 113 5.83 -0.49 -12.56
N ASP A 114 6.11 0.55 -11.78
CA ASP A 114 7.45 1.08 -11.57
C ASP A 114 8.16 0.41 -10.38
N LEU A 115 7.38 -0.03 -9.36
CA LEU A 115 7.89 -0.61 -8.11
C LEU A 115 7.00 -1.72 -7.60
N ILE A 116 7.60 -2.79 -7.05
CA ILE A 116 6.88 -3.92 -6.45
C ILE A 116 7.40 -4.15 -5.02
N HIS A 117 6.50 -4.08 -4.03
CA HIS A 117 6.78 -4.45 -2.65
C HIS A 117 6.68 -5.96 -2.46
N ILE A 118 7.78 -6.62 -2.21
CA ILE A 118 7.84 -8.04 -1.87
C ILE A 118 7.64 -8.19 -0.36
N ASP A 119 6.50 -8.72 0.03
CA ASP A 119 6.11 -8.91 1.43
C ASP A 119 5.76 -10.38 1.71
N VAL A 120 6.58 -11.02 2.50
CA VAL A 120 6.44 -12.43 2.89
C VAL A 120 6.07 -12.61 4.36
N SER A 121 5.66 -11.55 5.04
CA SER A 121 5.39 -11.56 6.49
C SER A 121 4.26 -12.51 6.89
N ARG A 122 3.29 -12.77 5.99
CA ARG A 122 2.19 -13.72 6.25
C ARG A 122 2.56 -15.19 6.05
N ILE A 123 3.78 -15.48 5.63
CA ILE A 123 4.31 -16.85 5.56
C ILE A 123 4.94 -17.20 6.90
N LYS A 124 4.63 -18.39 7.44
CA LYS A 124 5.16 -18.82 8.76
C LYS A 124 6.62 -19.26 8.69
N ASP A 125 6.96 -20.03 7.66
CA ASP A 125 8.26 -20.69 7.54
C ASP A 125 8.97 -20.30 6.25
N ASN A 126 10.30 -20.30 6.27
CA ASN A 126 11.15 -20.07 5.08
C ASN A 126 10.86 -18.74 4.35
N GLN A 127 10.51 -17.67 5.08
CA GLN A 127 10.16 -16.36 4.51
C GLN A 127 11.18 -15.87 3.47
N LEU A 128 12.48 -15.88 3.81
CA LEU A 128 13.52 -15.38 2.91
C LEU A 128 13.72 -16.26 1.66
N TYR A 129 13.44 -17.57 1.74
CA TYR A 129 13.44 -18.45 0.58
C TYR A 129 12.33 -18.06 -0.40
N HIS A 130 11.12 -17.83 0.09
CA HIS A 130 10.00 -17.39 -0.73
C HIS A 130 10.20 -15.97 -1.27
N ALA A 131 10.77 -15.07 -0.46
CA ALA A 131 11.13 -13.73 -0.90
C ALA A 131 12.12 -13.77 -2.06
N LYS A 132 13.18 -14.59 -1.96
CA LYS A 132 14.15 -14.80 -3.04
C LYS A 132 13.45 -15.21 -4.33
N SER A 133 12.53 -16.18 -4.26
CA SER A 133 11.81 -16.67 -5.44
C SER A 133 10.99 -15.56 -6.12
N LEU A 134 10.31 -14.70 -5.34
CA LEU A 134 9.52 -13.58 -5.89
C LEU A 134 10.41 -12.46 -6.45
N ILE A 135 11.51 -12.12 -5.76
CA ILE A 135 12.49 -11.12 -6.24
C ILE A 135 13.08 -11.57 -7.57
N GLU A 136 13.61 -12.80 -7.63
CA GLU A 136 14.25 -13.34 -8.84
C GLU A 136 13.23 -13.46 -9.98
N TYR A 137 11.98 -13.82 -9.68
CA TYR A 137 10.90 -13.83 -10.67
C TYR A 137 10.64 -12.45 -11.25
N ALA A 138 10.49 -11.43 -10.41
CA ALA A 138 10.27 -10.06 -10.86
C ALA A 138 11.44 -9.54 -11.71
N LEU A 139 12.69 -9.80 -11.29
CA LEU A 139 13.90 -9.39 -12.02
C LEU A 139 14.08 -10.14 -13.34
N ASN A 140 13.64 -11.39 -13.45
CA ASN A 140 13.63 -12.12 -14.71
C ASN A 140 12.64 -11.54 -15.72
N LEU A 141 11.51 -11.01 -15.27
CA LEU A 141 10.52 -10.32 -16.14
C LEU A 141 11.00 -8.93 -16.55
N ASN A 142 11.57 -8.18 -15.64
CA ASN A 142 12.12 -6.85 -15.87
C ASN A 142 13.36 -6.60 -14.99
N PRO A 143 14.58 -6.68 -15.54
CA PRO A 143 15.80 -6.46 -14.77
C PRO A 143 15.94 -5.05 -14.16
N ASP A 144 15.19 -4.08 -14.66
CA ASP A 144 15.22 -2.70 -14.18
C ASP A 144 14.09 -2.35 -13.19
N ILE A 145 13.20 -3.31 -12.88
CA ILE A 145 12.10 -3.08 -11.94
C ILE A 145 12.65 -2.66 -10.57
N MET A 146 12.05 -1.64 -9.98
CA MET A 146 12.35 -1.26 -8.61
C MET A 146 11.60 -2.16 -7.64
N LEU A 147 12.22 -2.44 -6.52
CA LEU A 147 11.65 -3.30 -5.48
C LEU A 147 11.61 -2.55 -4.14
N GLU A 148 10.65 -2.93 -3.35
CA GLU A 148 10.51 -2.60 -1.94
C GLU A 148 10.44 -3.91 -1.15
N PHE A 149 11.05 -3.96 0.01
CA PHE A 149 11.09 -5.17 0.84
C PHE A 149 10.92 -4.83 2.32
N GLY A 150 10.31 -5.73 3.06
CA GLY A 150 10.08 -5.58 4.50
C GLY A 150 8.62 -5.75 4.86
N SER A 151 8.27 -5.41 6.09
CA SER A 151 6.91 -5.61 6.58
C SER A 151 6.56 -4.70 7.75
N GLU A 152 5.28 -4.68 8.10
CA GLU A 152 4.74 -4.00 9.27
C GLU A 152 4.86 -4.83 10.57
N ASP A 153 5.44 -6.03 10.52
CA ASP A 153 5.51 -6.97 11.64
C ASP A 153 6.37 -6.50 12.82
N ASN A 154 7.07 -5.38 12.66
CA ASN A 154 7.88 -4.80 13.75
C ASN A 154 7.04 -4.01 14.77
N THR A 155 5.75 -3.83 14.52
CA THR A 155 4.84 -3.16 15.45
C THR A 155 4.68 -3.96 16.75
N GLY A 156 4.91 -3.30 17.87
CA GLY A 156 4.78 -3.92 19.21
C GLY A 156 5.90 -4.86 19.63
N ILE A 157 6.90 -5.11 18.79
CA ILE A 157 8.10 -5.87 19.15
C ILE A 157 9.10 -4.94 19.86
N ASP A 158 9.89 -5.46 20.82
CA ASP A 158 10.96 -4.64 21.44
C ASP A 158 12.02 -4.22 20.41
N ILE A 159 12.70 -3.09 20.69
CA ILE A 159 13.61 -2.48 19.72
C ILE A 159 14.76 -3.41 19.33
N ASN A 160 15.35 -4.13 20.28
CA ASN A 160 16.51 -4.98 20.00
C ASN A 160 16.11 -6.16 19.11
N SER A 161 14.95 -6.77 19.36
CA SER A 161 14.40 -7.83 18.51
C SER A 161 14.06 -7.32 17.11
N SER A 162 13.54 -6.11 16.99
CA SER A 162 13.29 -5.46 15.68
C SER A 162 14.59 -5.23 14.91
N LEU A 163 15.61 -4.65 15.54
CA LEU A 163 16.91 -4.39 14.92
C LEU A 163 17.59 -5.68 14.46
N ALA A 164 17.56 -6.74 15.28
CA ALA A 164 18.12 -8.03 14.90
C ALA A 164 17.42 -8.68 13.69
N ARG A 165 16.10 -8.56 13.60
CA ARG A 165 15.34 -9.04 12.42
C ARG A 165 15.68 -8.24 11.16
N ILE A 166 15.78 -6.93 11.30
CA ILE A 166 16.13 -6.02 10.20
C ILE A 166 17.54 -6.34 9.70
N ASP A 167 18.52 -6.59 10.56
CA ASP A 167 19.88 -6.98 10.14
C ASP A 167 19.89 -8.22 9.25
N ILE A 168 19.18 -9.27 9.63
CA ILE A 168 19.06 -10.50 8.84
C ILE A 168 18.46 -10.21 7.46
N GLN A 169 17.42 -9.37 7.41
CA GLN A 169 16.76 -9.00 6.16
C GLN A 169 17.64 -8.10 5.28
N LEU A 170 18.36 -7.16 5.88
CA LEU A 170 19.28 -6.28 5.16
C LEU A 170 20.47 -7.07 4.57
N GLU A 171 21.02 -8.04 5.31
CA GLU A 171 22.05 -8.95 4.80
C GLU A 171 21.53 -9.76 3.62
N PHE A 172 20.33 -10.31 3.71
CA PHE A 172 19.67 -11.02 2.61
C PHE A 172 19.53 -10.15 1.35
N LEU A 173 19.34 -8.83 1.49
CA LEU A 173 19.11 -7.91 0.37
C LEU A 173 20.40 -7.45 -0.33
N ILE A 174 21.58 -7.74 0.20
CA ILE A 174 22.87 -7.31 -0.40
C ILE A 174 22.96 -7.65 -1.90
N PRO A 175 22.62 -8.87 -2.36
CA PRO A 175 22.69 -9.23 -3.78
C PRO A 175 21.72 -8.42 -4.67
N TYR A 176 20.64 -7.87 -4.11
CA TYR A 176 19.56 -7.17 -4.80
C TYR A 176 19.61 -5.65 -4.66
N LYS A 177 20.69 -5.12 -4.09
CA LYS A 177 20.87 -3.70 -3.74
C LYS A 177 20.68 -2.74 -4.93
N ASN A 178 20.83 -3.21 -6.16
CA ASN A 178 20.63 -2.40 -7.35
C ASN A 178 19.16 -2.15 -7.70
N ASN A 179 18.26 -2.98 -7.18
CA ASN A 179 16.84 -2.95 -7.50
C ASN A 179 15.98 -2.61 -6.28
N VAL A 180 16.35 -3.09 -5.08
CA VAL A 180 15.66 -2.75 -3.85
C VAL A 180 15.97 -1.30 -3.47
N ILE A 181 14.94 -0.47 -3.42
CA ILE A 181 15.04 0.97 -3.13
C ILE A 181 14.62 1.26 -1.71
N PHE A 182 13.45 0.75 -1.31
CA PHE A 182 12.88 0.96 0.01
C PHE A 182 12.95 -0.31 0.85
N PHE A 183 13.25 -0.10 2.13
CA PHE A 183 13.02 -1.09 3.17
C PHE A 183 11.83 -0.63 4.02
N VAL A 184 10.82 -1.50 4.16
CA VAL A 184 9.62 -1.23 4.95
C VAL A 184 9.81 -1.73 6.37
N SER A 185 9.57 -0.86 7.33
CA SER A 185 9.49 -1.22 8.74
C SER A 185 8.48 -0.32 9.43
N GLN A 186 7.68 -0.88 10.30
CA GLN A 186 6.72 -0.13 11.10
C GLN A 186 7.27 0.08 12.51
N THR A 187 7.24 1.32 12.99
CA THR A 187 7.82 1.68 14.29
C THR A 187 6.76 2.04 15.34
N GLY A 188 5.57 2.40 14.91
CA GLY A 188 4.43 2.73 15.76
C GLY A 188 3.34 1.67 15.78
N SER A 189 2.18 2.00 16.32
CA SER A 189 1.00 1.15 16.25
C SER A 189 0.28 1.30 14.92
N LEU A 190 -0.49 0.28 14.55
CA LEU A 190 -1.34 0.33 13.35
C LEU A 190 -2.49 1.34 13.54
N THR A 191 -2.88 1.96 12.44
CA THR A 191 -4.09 2.78 12.34
C THR A 191 -5.33 1.92 12.62
N LYS A 192 -6.25 2.45 13.44
CA LYS A 192 -7.57 1.84 13.69
C LYS A 192 -8.66 2.88 13.63
N ASN A 193 -9.80 2.51 13.07
CA ASN A 193 -10.93 3.42 12.80
C ASN A 193 -10.48 4.60 11.92
N ASP A 194 -10.53 5.79 12.51
CA ASP A 194 -10.14 7.08 11.93
C ASP A 194 -9.02 7.75 12.75
N GLN A 195 -8.22 6.95 13.46
CA GLN A 195 -7.17 7.45 14.35
C GLN A 195 -5.79 7.03 13.86
N ALA A 196 -4.88 8.00 13.86
CA ALA A 196 -3.46 7.76 13.60
C ALA A 196 -2.88 6.77 14.60
N GLY A 197 -1.93 5.96 14.14
CA GLY A 197 -1.14 5.10 15.00
C GLY A 197 -0.19 5.89 15.90
N SER A 198 0.30 5.26 16.98
CA SER A 198 1.32 5.85 17.84
C SER A 198 2.65 6.02 17.11
N PHE A 199 3.48 6.94 17.58
CA PHE A 199 4.80 7.21 17.03
C PHE A 199 5.85 7.27 18.14
N ASP A 200 6.94 6.55 17.95
CA ASP A 200 8.12 6.58 18.83
C ASP A 200 9.32 7.12 18.02
N VAL A 201 9.66 8.38 18.25
CA VAL A 201 10.72 9.10 17.53
C VAL A 201 12.07 8.40 17.66
N GLN A 202 12.43 7.94 18.89
CA GLN A 202 13.73 7.31 19.11
C GLN A 202 13.84 5.98 18.39
N ARG A 203 12.82 5.15 18.49
CA ARG A 203 12.73 3.86 17.79
C ARG A 203 12.80 4.04 16.28
N ASN A 204 12.05 5.01 15.76
CA ASN A 204 12.04 5.33 14.34
C ASN A 204 13.43 5.72 13.84
N LYS A 205 14.13 6.56 14.62
CA LYS A 205 15.50 6.99 14.30
C LYS A 205 16.48 5.83 14.29
N GLU A 206 16.47 4.96 15.30
CA GLU A 206 17.37 3.80 15.41
C GLU A 206 17.17 2.83 14.23
N ILE A 207 15.93 2.50 13.89
CA ILE A 207 15.60 1.65 12.73
C ILE A 207 16.00 2.34 11.42
N GLY A 208 15.67 3.61 11.27
CA GLY A 208 16.02 4.38 10.07
C GLY A 208 17.52 4.51 9.84
N ASP A 209 18.31 4.70 10.92
CA ASP A 209 19.76 4.77 10.85
C ASP A 209 20.36 3.43 10.39
N GLN A 210 19.84 2.30 10.87
CA GLN A 210 20.26 0.97 10.45
C GLN A 210 19.95 0.71 8.97
N ILE A 211 18.72 1.01 8.52
CA ILE A 211 18.30 0.85 7.13
C ILE A 211 19.17 1.71 6.19
N ARG A 212 19.38 2.98 6.53
CA ARG A 212 20.19 3.90 5.73
C ARG A 212 21.67 3.51 5.70
N ALA A 213 22.22 3.00 6.81
CA ALA A 213 23.59 2.50 6.86
C ALA A 213 23.80 1.33 5.88
N ALA A 214 22.78 0.50 5.66
CA ALA A 214 22.79 -0.55 4.64
C ALA A 214 22.60 -0.01 3.20
N GLY A 215 22.20 1.26 3.04
CA GLY A 215 22.08 1.98 1.77
C GLY A 215 20.72 1.88 1.12
N PHE A 216 19.66 1.62 1.90
CA PHE A 216 18.26 1.65 1.49
C PHE A 216 17.55 2.92 2.00
N LEU A 217 16.45 3.30 1.35
CA LEU A 217 15.52 4.28 1.87
C LEU A 217 14.55 3.61 2.85
N PHE A 218 14.16 4.36 3.88
CA PHE A 218 13.23 3.87 4.90
C PHE A 218 11.79 4.27 4.58
N LYS A 219 10.89 3.30 4.55
CA LYS A 219 9.48 3.53 4.28
C LYS A 219 8.60 2.96 5.39
N GLU A 220 7.63 3.75 5.84
CA GLU A 220 6.55 3.31 6.71
C GLU A 220 5.23 3.23 5.95
N HIS A 221 4.43 2.24 6.28
CA HIS A 221 3.03 2.16 5.88
C HIS A 221 2.13 2.72 7.01
N ASN A 222 0.80 2.64 6.86
CA ASN A 222 -0.17 3.09 7.88
C ASN A 222 -0.04 4.56 8.30
N ALA A 223 0.23 5.45 7.34
CA ALA A 223 0.28 6.89 7.61
C ALA A 223 -1.10 7.58 7.53
N ASP A 224 -2.17 6.80 7.60
CA ASP A 224 -3.53 7.30 7.58
C ASP A 224 -3.82 8.17 8.80
N TYR A 225 -4.56 9.25 8.59
CA TYR A 225 -5.00 10.23 9.59
C TYR A 225 -3.86 11.02 10.26
N PHE A 226 -2.65 10.95 9.74
CA PHE A 226 -1.56 11.79 10.21
C PHE A 226 -1.84 13.26 9.88
N THR A 227 -1.58 14.12 10.86
CA THR A 227 -1.52 15.56 10.62
C THR A 227 -0.23 15.93 9.84
N ALA A 228 -0.16 17.13 9.31
CA ALA A 228 1.06 17.61 8.67
C ALA A 228 2.25 17.57 9.64
N GLU A 229 2.02 17.83 10.92
CA GLU A 229 3.03 17.75 11.99
C GLU A 229 3.51 16.31 12.21
N ASP A 230 2.59 15.34 12.25
CA ASP A 230 2.95 13.92 12.38
C ASP A 230 3.84 13.44 11.22
N ILE A 231 3.51 13.87 10.00
CA ILE A 231 4.31 13.56 8.81
C ILE A 231 5.69 14.20 8.91
N HIS A 232 5.75 15.48 9.32
CA HIS A 232 6.99 16.22 9.46
C HIS A 232 7.94 15.57 10.48
N GLN A 233 7.43 15.21 11.65
CA GLN A 233 8.19 14.54 12.70
C GLN A 233 8.78 13.19 12.23
N ARG A 234 8.03 12.41 11.44
CA ARG A 234 8.53 11.15 10.87
C ARG A 234 9.64 11.36 9.86
N ILE A 235 9.48 12.34 8.99
CA ILE A 235 10.51 12.70 8.01
C ILE A 235 11.78 13.20 8.71
N GLU A 236 11.67 14.02 9.75
CA GLU A 236 12.81 14.48 10.57
C GLU A 236 13.47 13.32 11.32
N ALA A 237 12.69 12.34 11.80
CA ALA A 237 13.21 11.13 12.41
C ALA A 237 13.82 10.14 11.40
N GLY A 238 13.74 10.45 10.10
CA GLY A 238 14.43 9.74 9.03
C GLY A 238 13.60 8.80 8.19
N VAL A 239 12.28 8.88 8.24
CA VAL A 239 11.41 8.19 7.26
C VAL A 239 11.53 8.90 5.93
N ASP A 240 11.81 8.16 4.88
CA ASP A 240 11.94 8.71 3.52
C ASP A 240 10.60 8.76 2.78
N SER A 241 9.67 7.83 3.07
CA SER A 241 8.39 7.74 2.41
C SER A 241 7.30 7.12 3.29
N LEU A 242 6.04 7.48 3.06
CA LEU A 242 4.86 7.08 3.83
C LEU A 242 3.73 6.63 2.90
N ASN A 243 3.00 5.57 3.28
CA ASN A 243 1.81 5.10 2.56
C ASN A 243 0.53 5.46 3.31
N ILE A 244 -0.46 5.98 2.56
CA ILE A 244 -1.80 6.35 3.02
C ILE A 244 -2.81 5.62 2.13
N ALA A 245 -3.76 4.87 2.68
CA ALA A 245 -4.70 4.13 1.86
C ALA A 245 -6.17 4.22 2.33
N PRO A 246 -6.61 3.61 3.45
CA PRO A 246 -8.03 3.59 3.82
C PRO A 246 -8.61 4.99 4.08
N GLN A 247 -7.82 5.94 4.53
CA GLN A 247 -8.27 7.32 4.78
C GLN A 247 -8.96 7.95 3.57
N LEU A 248 -8.43 7.76 2.36
CA LEU A 248 -9.06 8.31 1.15
C LEU A 248 -10.44 7.68 0.88
N GLY A 249 -10.57 6.38 1.14
CA GLY A 249 -11.87 5.70 1.03
C GLY A 249 -12.87 6.19 2.06
N VAL A 250 -12.43 6.45 3.29
CA VAL A 250 -13.24 7.04 4.36
C VAL A 250 -13.69 8.46 3.99
N MET A 251 -12.77 9.28 3.49
CA MET A 251 -13.09 10.63 3.01
C MET A 251 -14.14 10.61 1.90
N GLN A 252 -14.00 9.75 0.92
CA GLN A 252 -14.97 9.59 -0.17
C GLN A 252 -16.32 9.09 0.35
N THR A 253 -16.34 8.15 1.30
CA THR A 253 -17.59 7.66 1.91
C THR A 253 -18.31 8.78 2.66
N ASN A 254 -17.59 9.66 3.36
CA ASN A 254 -18.17 10.83 4.03
C ASN A 254 -18.79 11.82 3.04
N LEU A 255 -18.13 12.09 1.93
CA LEU A 255 -18.68 12.93 0.86
C LEU A 255 -19.95 12.33 0.26
N LEU A 256 -19.97 11.01 0.01
CA LEU A 256 -21.20 10.35 -0.45
C LEU A 256 -22.34 10.50 0.55
N LYS A 257 -22.07 10.34 1.85
CA LYS A 257 -23.07 10.52 2.91
C LYS A 257 -23.66 11.93 2.89
N GLU A 258 -22.86 12.95 2.60
CA GLU A 258 -23.27 14.35 2.58
C GLU A 258 -24.09 14.71 1.33
N PHE A 259 -23.69 14.21 0.15
CA PHE A 259 -24.25 14.69 -1.13
C PHE A 259 -25.22 13.73 -1.80
N ALA A 260 -25.22 12.43 -1.43
CA ALA A 260 -26.10 11.44 -2.05
C ALA A 260 -27.58 11.67 -1.69
N PRO A 261 -28.53 11.38 -2.62
CA PRO A 261 -29.93 11.25 -2.28
C PRO A 261 -30.16 10.27 -1.12
N LYS A 262 -31.03 10.61 -0.20
CA LYS A 262 -31.21 9.86 1.06
C LYS A 262 -31.56 8.40 0.88
N ASP A 263 -32.37 8.07 -0.11
CA ASP A 263 -32.80 6.70 -0.47
C ASP A 263 -31.64 5.89 -1.04
N LEU A 264 -30.84 6.47 -1.94
CA LEU A 264 -29.65 5.82 -2.48
C LEU A 264 -28.58 5.62 -1.41
N TRP A 265 -28.37 6.65 -0.54
CA TRP A 265 -27.47 6.48 0.60
C TRP A 265 -27.90 5.38 1.56
N ALA A 266 -29.20 5.29 1.87
CA ALA A 266 -29.71 4.23 2.73
C ALA A 266 -29.45 2.85 2.13
N THR A 267 -29.74 2.68 0.82
CA THR A 267 -29.48 1.42 0.10
C THR A 267 -28.00 1.06 0.08
N PHE A 268 -27.12 2.04 -0.19
CA PHE A 268 -25.67 1.83 -0.16
C PHE A 268 -25.17 1.44 1.23
N SER A 269 -25.64 2.14 2.28
CA SER A 269 -25.28 1.85 3.66
C SER A 269 -25.70 0.46 4.11
N ASP A 270 -26.90 0.00 3.70
CA ASP A 270 -27.39 -1.35 3.98
C ASP A 270 -26.51 -2.40 3.31
N LEU A 271 -26.14 -2.16 2.05
CA LEU A 271 -25.27 -3.04 1.29
C LEU A 271 -23.87 -3.13 1.95
N VAL A 272 -23.25 -2.00 2.28
CA VAL A 272 -21.92 -1.93 2.91
C VAL A 272 -21.93 -2.68 4.26
N TYR A 273 -22.91 -2.37 5.11
CA TYR A 273 -23.00 -2.98 6.44
C TYR A 273 -23.15 -4.49 6.37
N SER A 274 -23.95 -4.99 5.43
CA SER A 274 -24.23 -6.43 5.25
C SER A 274 -23.00 -7.26 4.85
N GLN A 275 -21.98 -6.65 4.24
CA GLN A 275 -20.76 -7.36 3.80
C GLN A 275 -19.77 -7.67 4.93
N ASN A 276 -19.93 -7.05 6.10
CA ASN A 276 -19.08 -7.27 7.28
C ASN A 276 -17.58 -6.97 7.09
N TYR A 277 -17.15 -6.29 6.01
CA TYR A 277 -15.73 -5.91 5.82
C TYR A 277 -15.23 -4.94 6.90
N TRP A 278 -16.12 -4.17 7.51
CA TRP A 278 -15.84 -3.22 8.57
C TRP A 278 -15.21 -3.85 9.81
N GLN A 279 -15.47 -5.13 10.10
CA GLN A 279 -14.94 -5.84 11.26
C GLN A 279 -13.39 -5.87 11.30
N ARG A 280 -12.72 -5.66 10.17
CA ARG A 280 -11.26 -5.57 10.08
C ARG A 280 -10.71 -4.26 10.66
N TRP A 281 -11.53 -3.21 10.63
CA TRP A 281 -11.11 -1.84 10.87
C TRP A 281 -11.52 -1.30 12.22
N VAL A 282 -12.44 -1.94 12.90
CA VAL A 282 -12.95 -1.50 14.19
C VAL A 282 -12.46 -2.40 15.33
N PRO A 283 -12.31 -1.88 16.57
CA PRO A 283 -12.07 -2.70 17.73
C PRO A 283 -13.18 -3.72 17.95
N GLU A 284 -12.85 -4.83 18.61
CA GLU A 284 -13.82 -5.85 18.99
C GLU A 284 -14.94 -5.22 19.86
N GLY A 285 -16.18 -5.59 19.55
CA GLY A 285 -17.37 -5.09 20.25
C GLY A 285 -17.96 -3.78 19.72
N VAL A 286 -17.32 -3.12 18.76
CA VAL A 286 -17.91 -1.98 18.07
C VAL A 286 -18.94 -2.49 17.06
N THR A 287 -20.20 -2.02 17.22
CA THR A 287 -21.33 -2.37 16.33
C THR A 287 -22.03 -1.14 15.77
N ASP A 288 -21.45 0.04 15.97
CA ASP A 288 -22.00 1.28 15.41
C ASP A 288 -22.00 1.23 13.88
N ARG A 289 -23.21 1.31 13.32
CA ARG A 289 -23.42 1.16 11.87
C ARG A 289 -22.78 2.32 11.08
N ASP A 290 -22.84 3.53 11.58
CA ASP A 290 -22.28 4.69 10.89
C ASP A 290 -20.75 4.56 10.81
N ILE A 291 -20.11 4.14 11.88
CA ILE A 291 -18.67 3.81 11.89
C ILE A 291 -18.37 2.68 10.90
N ALA A 292 -19.13 1.59 10.97
CA ALA A 292 -18.95 0.44 10.09
C ALA A 292 -19.01 0.80 8.61
N VAL A 293 -20.02 1.58 8.22
CA VAL A 293 -20.20 2.04 6.83
C VAL A 293 -19.07 2.98 6.43
N ASN A 294 -18.69 3.90 7.31
CA ASN A 294 -17.66 4.88 7.02
C ASN A 294 -16.30 4.22 6.72
N VAL A 295 -15.87 3.28 7.56
CA VAL A 295 -14.55 2.62 7.39
C VAL A 295 -14.49 1.58 6.28
N SER A 296 -15.64 1.15 5.73
CA SER A 296 -15.68 0.05 4.74
C SER A 296 -16.43 0.35 3.45
N GLY A 297 -16.96 1.55 3.27
CA GLY A 297 -17.68 1.96 2.06
C GLY A 297 -16.88 1.75 0.78
N HIS A 298 -15.58 1.96 0.84
CA HIS A 298 -14.67 1.84 -0.30
C HIS A 298 -14.64 0.43 -0.95
N TYR A 299 -14.95 -0.62 -0.21
CA TYR A 299 -15.02 -1.97 -0.79
C TYR A 299 -16.14 -2.12 -1.82
N LEU A 300 -17.12 -1.21 -1.82
CA LEU A 300 -18.29 -1.25 -2.69
C LEU A 300 -18.40 -0.08 -3.67
N PHE A 301 -17.32 0.68 -3.88
CA PHE A 301 -17.28 1.75 -4.88
C PHE A 301 -17.32 1.25 -6.33
N SER A 302 -17.25 -0.06 -6.56
CA SER A 302 -17.54 -0.69 -7.85
C SER A 302 -18.99 -1.19 -7.99
N SER A 303 -19.83 -1.08 -6.95
CA SER A 303 -21.22 -1.56 -6.98
C SER A 303 -22.12 -0.68 -7.83
N GLN A 304 -23.24 -1.26 -8.34
CA GLN A 304 -24.23 -0.50 -9.08
C GLN A 304 -24.81 0.63 -8.24
N THR A 305 -25.11 0.39 -6.94
CA THR A 305 -25.65 1.41 -6.03
C THR A 305 -24.72 2.62 -5.90
N TYR A 306 -23.41 2.39 -5.85
CA TYR A 306 -22.43 3.48 -5.87
C TYR A 306 -22.49 4.25 -7.18
N GLN A 307 -22.55 3.56 -8.34
CA GLN A 307 -22.64 4.21 -9.65
C GLN A 307 -23.92 5.04 -9.76
N ASP A 308 -25.03 4.56 -9.21
CA ASP A 308 -26.30 5.32 -9.19
C ASP A 308 -26.17 6.59 -8.35
N ILE A 309 -25.44 6.56 -7.22
CA ILE A 309 -25.16 7.77 -6.44
C ILE A 309 -24.31 8.74 -7.26
N ILE A 310 -23.18 8.28 -7.83
CA ILE A 310 -22.29 9.14 -8.63
C ILE A 310 -23.03 9.78 -9.82
N ALA A 311 -23.94 9.07 -10.46
CA ALA A 311 -24.74 9.59 -11.55
C ALA A 311 -25.79 10.64 -11.11
N SER A 312 -26.10 10.70 -9.80
CA SER A 312 -27.12 11.57 -9.24
C SER A 312 -26.59 12.88 -8.66
N ILE A 313 -25.29 13.00 -8.47
CA ILE A 313 -24.59 14.18 -7.92
C ILE A 313 -23.67 14.82 -8.96
#